data_fa77eb805e517a1ae590294ce5f4a9fa
#
_entry.id   fa77eb805e517a1ae590294ce5f4a9fa
#
_cell.length_a   1.000
_cell.length_b   1.000
_cell.length_c   1.000
_cell.angle_alpha   90.00
_cell.angle_beta   90.00
_cell.angle_gamma   90.00
#
_symmetry.space_group_name_H-M   'P 1'
#
loop_
_entity.id
_entity.type
_entity.pdbx_description
1 polymer ?
#
loop_
_entity_poly.entity_id
_entity_poly.type
_entity_poly.pdbx_seq_one_letter_code
_entity_poly.pdbx_strand_id
1 'polypeptide(L)'
;MGRYSGDPVRNHALRHSARNGSSGTRLYIGTPDEPPSEALLNCVRELSRRSLVISAAYAFNMAVGDNLPSLSIGLYFDTKPNLREVEELFRQFGRNIRPLISDINFVDLLPLDPSNLLGVAVRAQIKPFYRRVVQ
;
A
#
# COMPACT_ATOMS: atom_id res chain seq x y z
N MET A 1 -4.72 18.65 -4.52
CA MET A 1 -4.58 18.13 -4.20
C MET A 1 -3.61 17.57 -3.65
N GLY A 2 -3.00 17.50 -3.35
CA GLY A 2 -2.01 17.09 -2.81
C GLY A 2 -1.90 15.82 -2.34
N ARG A 3 -2.83 15.14 -2.42
CA ARG A 3 -2.69 14.04 -1.92
C ARG A 3 -1.71 13.28 -2.43
N TYR A 4 -1.35 13.29 -3.38
CA TYR A 4 -0.49 12.43 -3.80
C TYR A 4 0.64 12.78 -4.02
N SER A 5 0.67 13.67 -4.14
CA SER A 5 1.71 13.92 -4.66
C SER A 5 2.79 13.51 -3.96
N GLY A 6 3.60 13.67 -3.90
CA GLY A 6 4.75 13.46 -3.47
C GLY A 6 4.97 12.35 -2.66
N ASP A 7 4.27 12.24 -1.69
CA ASP A 7 4.60 11.33 -0.82
C ASP A 7 3.53 10.68 -0.23
N PRO A 8 2.79 10.06 -0.95
CA PRO A 8 1.65 9.37 -0.46
C PRO A 8 1.99 8.35 0.54
N VAL A 9 3.10 7.78 0.33
CA VAL A 9 3.40 6.73 1.10
C VAL A 9 3.77 7.05 2.43
N ARG A 10 4.57 7.98 2.60
CA ARG A 10 5.22 8.08 3.71
C ARG A 10 4.45 8.32 4.84
N ASN A 11 3.41 8.79 4.68
CA ASN A 11 3.02 9.11 5.79
C ASN A 11 1.68 9.10 6.10
N HIS A 12 0.89 9.08 5.21
CA HIS A 12 -0.37 9.09 5.44
C HIS A 12 -0.84 8.02 6.29
N ALA A 13 -0.81 6.81 5.87
CA ALA A 13 -1.31 5.69 6.58
C ALA A 13 -0.59 5.49 7.88
N LEU A 14 0.69 5.60 7.87
CA LEU A 14 1.42 5.36 9.06
C LEU A 14 1.06 6.36 10.13
N ARG A 15 0.95 7.61 9.75
CA ARG A 15 0.64 8.59 10.67
C ARG A 15 -0.74 8.47 11.23
N HIS A 16 -1.68 8.15 10.38
CA HIS A 16 -3.02 8.01 10.81
C HIS A 16 -3.24 6.79 11.65
N SER A 17 -2.56 5.74 11.37
CA SER A 17 -2.64 4.58 12.20
C SER A 17 -2.22 4.91 13.60
N ALA A 18 -1.18 5.68 13.72
CA ALA A 18 -0.70 5.98 15.04
C ALA A 18 -1.65 6.86 15.82
N ARG A 19 -2.40 7.68 15.14
CA ARG A 19 -3.25 8.58 15.82
C ARG A 19 -4.66 8.21 15.90
N ASN A 20 -4.98 7.14 15.30
CA ASN A 20 -6.30 6.75 15.14
C ASN A 20 -7.12 6.85 16.36
N GLY A 21 -6.68 6.35 17.39
CA GLY A 21 -7.48 6.34 18.55
C GLY A 21 -7.56 7.63 19.26
N SER A 22 -6.65 8.51 19.02
CA SER A 22 -6.64 9.69 19.81
C SER A 22 -7.37 10.84 19.20
N SER A 23 -7.46 10.88 17.93
CA SER A 23 -8.01 12.05 17.31
C SER A 23 -9.43 11.90 16.87
N GLY A 24 -9.93 10.74 16.91
CA GLY A 24 -11.25 10.50 16.37
C GLY A 24 -11.26 10.36 14.87
N THR A 25 -10.13 10.48 14.23
CA THR A 25 -10.04 10.26 12.81
C THR A 25 -10.22 8.79 12.52
N ARG A 26 -11.06 8.48 11.57
CA ARG A 26 -11.33 7.10 11.22
C ARG A 26 -10.64 6.72 9.94
N LEU A 27 -10.16 5.48 9.90
CA LEU A 27 -9.51 4.94 8.74
C LEU A 27 -10.38 3.82 8.23
N TYR A 28 -10.79 3.91 7.00
CA TYR A 28 -11.62 2.89 6.37
C TYR A 28 -10.85 2.19 5.29
N ILE A 29 -10.96 0.89 5.23
CA ILE A 29 -10.35 0.12 4.14
C ILE A 29 -11.42 -0.78 3.56
N GLY A 30 -11.27 -1.09 2.29
CA GLY A 30 -12.22 -1.98 1.63
C GLY A 30 -11.71 -2.43 0.27
N THR A 31 -12.43 -3.34 -0.32
CA THR A 31 -12.10 -3.81 -1.65
C THR A 31 -12.37 -2.70 -2.65
N PRO A 32 -11.50 -2.48 -3.62
CA PRO A 32 -11.71 -1.42 -4.60
C PRO A 32 -12.99 -1.63 -5.38
N ASP A 33 -13.73 -0.55 -5.60
CA ASP A 33 -14.93 -0.63 -6.41
C ASP A 33 -14.59 -0.97 -7.84
N GLU A 34 -13.52 -0.38 -8.35
CA GLU A 34 -13.02 -0.75 -9.65
C GLU A 34 -11.68 -1.40 -9.46
N PRO A 35 -11.49 -2.60 -9.96
CA PRO A 35 -10.21 -3.27 -9.80
C PRO A 35 -9.10 -2.51 -10.50
N PRO A 36 -7.90 -2.53 -9.95
CA PRO A 36 -6.76 -1.91 -10.64
C PRO A 36 -6.50 -2.64 -11.96
N SER A 37 -5.81 -1.97 -12.87
CA SER A 37 -5.51 -2.59 -14.16
C SER A 37 -4.62 -3.81 -13.95
N GLU A 38 -4.78 -4.78 -14.83
CA GLU A 38 -3.94 -5.97 -14.76
C GLU A 38 -2.48 -5.61 -15.00
N ALA A 39 -2.22 -4.60 -15.80
CA ALA A 39 -0.84 -4.20 -16.03
C ALA A 39 -0.19 -3.73 -14.74
N LEU A 40 -0.93 -2.97 -13.94
CA LEU A 40 -0.40 -2.51 -12.67
C LEU A 40 -0.19 -3.68 -11.72
N LEU A 41 -1.18 -4.56 -11.61
CA LEU A 41 -1.07 -5.71 -10.71
C LEU A 41 0.08 -6.61 -11.11
N ASN A 42 0.27 -6.84 -12.40
CA ASN A 42 1.36 -7.70 -12.87
C ASN A 42 2.71 -7.05 -12.63
N CYS A 43 2.81 -5.75 -12.77
CA CYS A 43 4.04 -5.05 -12.49
C CYS A 43 4.42 -5.23 -11.01
N VAL A 44 3.46 -5.06 -10.13
CA VAL A 44 3.72 -5.21 -8.70
C VAL A 44 4.06 -6.66 -8.36
N ARG A 45 3.37 -7.62 -8.98
CA ARG A 45 3.68 -9.04 -8.76
C ARG A 45 5.12 -9.35 -9.16
N GLU A 46 5.53 -8.83 -10.31
CA GLU A 46 6.88 -9.13 -10.80
C GLU A 46 7.95 -8.51 -9.92
N LEU A 47 7.75 -7.27 -9.51
CA LEU A 47 8.71 -6.62 -8.63
C LEU A 47 8.72 -7.30 -7.26
N SER A 48 7.57 -7.71 -6.77
CA SER A 48 7.48 -8.38 -5.48
C SER A 48 8.17 -9.74 -5.52
N ARG A 49 8.02 -10.44 -6.65
CA ARG A 49 8.64 -11.75 -6.80
C ARG A 49 10.16 -11.66 -6.76
N ARG A 50 10.71 -10.56 -7.24
CA ARG A 50 12.15 -10.37 -7.22
C ARG A 50 12.68 -9.92 -5.87
N SER A 51 11.80 -9.47 -5.00
CA SER A 51 12.23 -8.98 -3.71
C SER A 51 12.19 -10.11 -2.71
N LEU A 52 13.21 -10.22 -1.90
CA LEU A 52 13.26 -11.26 -0.89
C LEU A 52 12.53 -10.87 0.37
N VAL A 53 12.12 -9.62 0.49
CA VAL A 53 11.53 -9.15 1.74
C VAL A 53 10.02 -8.96 1.67
N ILE A 54 9.44 -8.96 0.48
CA ILE A 54 8.00 -8.78 0.34
C ILE A 54 7.32 -10.14 0.34
N SER A 55 6.42 -10.38 1.27
CA SER A 55 5.74 -11.66 1.37
C SER A 55 4.36 -11.65 0.74
N ALA A 56 3.75 -10.48 0.59
CA ALA A 56 2.43 -10.40 -0.03
C ALA A 56 2.18 -8.98 -0.51
N ALA A 57 1.24 -8.83 -1.44
CA ALA A 57 0.83 -7.51 -1.91
C ALA A 57 -0.69 -7.46 -1.95
N TYR A 58 -1.22 -6.31 -1.57
CA TYR A 58 -2.66 -6.11 -1.46
C TYR A 58 -3.07 -4.86 -2.21
N ALA A 59 -4.23 -4.88 -2.83
CA ALA A 59 -4.81 -3.69 -3.43
C ALA A 59 -6.10 -3.40 -2.70
N PHE A 60 -6.25 -2.20 -2.20
CA PHE A 60 -7.43 -1.87 -1.43
C PHE A 60 -7.72 -0.38 -1.53
N ASN A 61 -8.95 0.00 -1.22
CA ASN A 61 -9.29 1.40 -1.12
C ASN A 61 -9.13 1.82 0.31
N MET A 62 -8.63 3.01 0.51
CA MET A 62 -8.44 3.55 1.85
C MET A 62 -8.99 4.96 1.89
N ALA A 63 -9.75 5.27 2.90
CA ALA A 63 -10.27 6.60 3.11
C ALA A 63 -9.96 7.02 4.55
N VAL A 64 -9.59 8.27 4.71
CA VAL A 64 -9.27 8.80 6.01
C VAL A 64 -10.31 9.85 6.35
N GLY A 65 -11.04 9.63 7.42
CA GLY A 65 -12.09 10.56 7.84
C GLY A 65 -13.13 10.70 6.74
N ASP A 66 -13.37 11.95 6.34
CA ASP A 66 -14.38 12.23 5.34
C ASP A 66 -13.80 12.36 3.95
N ASN A 67 -12.53 12.06 3.78
CA ASN A 67 -11.91 12.13 2.46
C ASN A 67 -12.41 11.04 1.54
N LEU A 68 -12.32 11.29 0.25
CA LEU A 68 -12.70 10.27 -0.71
C LEU A 68 -11.72 9.11 -0.67
N PRO A 69 -12.19 7.91 -0.91
CA PRO A 69 -11.30 6.76 -0.93
C PRO A 69 -10.29 6.85 -2.06
N SER A 70 -9.11 6.34 -1.83
CA SER A 70 -8.10 6.25 -2.87
C SER A 70 -7.54 4.85 -2.93
N LEU A 71 -7.06 4.47 -4.10
CA LEU A 71 -6.49 3.16 -4.30
C LEU A 71 -5.11 3.09 -3.67
N SER A 72 -4.87 2.04 -2.93
CA SER A 72 -3.59 1.82 -2.27
C SER A 72 -3.06 0.44 -2.60
N ILE A 73 -1.77 0.35 -2.74
CA ILE A 73 -1.08 -0.92 -2.89
C ILE A 73 -0.23 -1.10 -1.64
N GLY A 74 -0.53 -2.13 -0.88
CA GLY A 74 0.23 -2.41 0.32
C GLY A 74 1.20 -3.53 0.08
N LEU A 75 2.46 -3.32 0.44
CA LEU A 75 3.49 -4.34 0.32
C LEU A 75 3.77 -4.85 1.72
N TYR A 76 3.51 -6.14 1.93
CA TYR A 76 3.56 -6.72 3.26
C TYR A 76 4.91 -7.36 3.51
N PHE A 77 5.51 -7.00 4.64
CA PHE A 77 6.79 -7.55 5.06
C PHE A 77 6.54 -8.42 6.29
N ASP A 78 7.18 -9.55 6.37
CA ASP A 78 6.98 -10.46 7.50
C ASP A 78 7.47 -9.88 8.83
N THR A 79 8.47 -9.02 8.75
CA THR A 79 8.96 -8.34 9.94
C THR A 79 9.09 -6.87 9.60
N LYS A 80 9.09 -6.03 10.58
CA LYS A 80 9.18 -4.60 10.34
C LYS A 80 10.48 -4.29 9.61
N PRO A 81 10.40 -3.71 8.43
CA PRO A 81 11.61 -3.44 7.66
C PRO A 81 12.28 -2.16 8.12
N ASN A 82 13.56 -2.04 7.76
CA ASN A 82 14.26 -0.83 8.03
C ASN A 82 13.81 0.27 7.08
N LEU A 83 13.76 1.47 7.56
CA LEU A 83 13.22 2.57 6.81
C LEU A 83 13.97 2.83 5.51
N ARG A 84 15.29 2.71 5.53
CA ARG A 84 16.07 2.92 4.33
C ARG A 84 15.76 1.87 3.26
N GLU A 85 15.58 0.63 3.67
CA GLU A 85 15.22 -0.42 2.74
C GLU A 85 13.86 -0.15 2.11
N VAL A 86 12.92 0.31 2.92
CA VAL A 86 11.58 0.63 2.42
C VAL A 86 11.67 1.76 1.41
N GLU A 87 12.41 2.80 1.71
CA GLU A 87 12.52 3.94 0.81
C GLU A 87 13.11 3.55 -0.52
N GLU A 88 14.16 2.75 -0.50
CA GLU A 88 14.80 2.31 -1.72
C GLU A 88 13.87 1.43 -2.55
N LEU A 89 13.21 0.50 -1.90
CA LEU A 89 12.31 -0.40 -2.56
C LEU A 89 11.14 0.35 -3.17
N PHE A 90 10.57 1.28 -2.42
CA PHE A 90 9.42 2.02 -2.90
C PHE A 90 9.80 2.98 -4.04
N ARG A 91 11.04 3.46 -4.05
CA ARG A 91 11.52 4.25 -5.16
C ARG A 91 11.54 3.40 -6.44
N GLN A 92 12.00 2.16 -6.33
CA GLN A 92 12.01 1.26 -7.48
C GLN A 92 10.61 0.93 -7.95
N PHE A 93 9.71 0.63 -7.02
CA PHE A 93 8.33 0.33 -7.39
C PHE A 93 7.69 1.54 -8.05
N GLY A 94 7.87 2.72 -7.46
CA GLY A 94 7.28 3.93 -8.00
C GLY A 94 7.74 4.21 -9.42
N ARG A 95 9.03 4.00 -9.67
CA ARG A 95 9.58 4.24 -11.00
C ARG A 95 8.95 3.31 -12.03
N ASN A 96 8.69 2.08 -11.64
CA ASN A 96 8.16 1.10 -12.58
C ASN A 96 6.65 1.19 -12.77
N ILE A 97 5.91 1.60 -11.76
CA ILE A 97 4.48 1.64 -11.90
C ILE A 97 3.96 2.98 -12.41
N ARG A 98 4.78 4.04 -12.30
CA ARG A 98 4.33 5.37 -12.73
C ARG A 98 3.79 5.40 -14.15
N PRO A 99 4.45 4.78 -15.13
CA PRO A 99 3.93 4.81 -16.50
C PRO A 99 2.60 4.08 -16.67
N LEU A 100 2.21 3.27 -15.70
CA LEU A 100 0.99 2.50 -15.79
C LEU A 100 -0.18 3.16 -15.10
N ILE A 101 0.03 4.34 -14.52
CA ILE A 101 -1.00 5.05 -13.81
C ILE A 101 -1.41 6.27 -14.62
N SER A 102 -2.72 6.42 -14.81
CA SER A 102 -3.23 7.55 -15.55
C SER A 102 -2.98 8.83 -14.76
N ASP A 103 -2.89 9.93 -15.43
CA ASP A 103 -2.63 11.20 -14.81
C ASP A 103 -3.64 11.59 -13.76
N ILE A 104 -4.83 11.14 -13.88
CA ILE A 104 -5.87 11.51 -12.95
C ILE A 104 -6.07 10.49 -11.84
N ASN A 105 -5.35 9.38 -11.90
CA ASN A 105 -5.46 8.37 -10.86
C ASN A 105 -4.21 8.35 -10.03
N PHE A 106 -4.39 8.26 -8.74
CA PHE A 106 -3.26 8.18 -7.85
C PHE A 106 -3.28 6.84 -7.15
N VAL A 107 -2.12 6.29 -6.93
CA VAL A 107 -1.98 5.05 -6.21
C VAL A 107 -0.97 5.28 -5.10
N ASP A 108 -1.39 5.00 -3.88
CA ASP A 108 -0.50 5.12 -2.75
C ASP A 108 0.22 3.78 -2.55
N LEU A 109 1.49 3.83 -2.27
CA LEU A 109 2.24 2.63 -1.90
C LEU A 109 2.48 2.68 -0.41
N LEU A 110 2.13 1.61 0.27
CA LEU A 110 2.19 1.60 1.73
C LEU A 110 2.93 0.38 2.24
N PRO A 111 3.78 0.54 3.23
CA PRO A 111 4.42 -0.62 3.85
C PRO A 111 3.52 -1.20 4.92
N LEU A 112 3.37 -2.50 4.93
CA LEU A 112 2.55 -3.20 5.90
C LEU A 112 3.40 -4.24 6.59
N ASP A 113 3.18 -4.43 7.87
CA ASP A 113 3.89 -5.48 8.61
C ASP A 113 3.09 -5.83 9.87
N PRO A 114 3.45 -6.86 10.59
CA PRO A 114 2.65 -7.29 11.74
C PRO A 114 2.61 -6.29 12.90
N SER A 115 3.52 -5.34 12.94
CA SER A 115 3.53 -4.35 14.00
C SER A 115 2.72 -3.12 13.66
N ASN A 116 2.20 -3.05 12.45
CA ASN A 116 1.51 -1.88 11.94
C ASN A 116 0.01 -2.15 11.97
N LEU A 117 -0.76 -1.26 12.58
CA LEU A 117 -2.20 -1.48 12.70
C LEU A 117 -2.87 -1.60 11.35
N LEU A 118 -2.44 -0.81 10.38
CA LEU A 118 -2.99 -0.91 9.04
C LEU A 118 -2.66 -2.27 8.44
N GLY A 119 -1.44 -2.76 8.66
CA GLY A 119 -1.05 -4.07 8.16
C GLY A 119 -1.93 -5.19 8.72
N VAL A 120 -2.22 -5.12 10.00
CA VAL A 120 -3.06 -6.12 10.65
C VAL A 120 -4.48 -6.06 10.04
N ALA A 121 -5.01 -4.86 9.88
CA ALA A 121 -6.37 -4.71 9.37
C ALA A 121 -6.48 -5.15 7.91
N VAL A 122 -5.52 -4.78 7.08
CA VAL A 122 -5.55 -5.16 5.67
C VAL A 122 -5.44 -6.67 5.54
N ARG A 123 -4.54 -7.27 6.30
CA ARG A 123 -4.37 -8.72 6.21
C ARG A 123 -5.62 -9.47 6.65
N ALA A 124 -6.36 -8.92 7.59
CA ALA A 124 -7.58 -9.55 8.07
C ALA A 124 -8.75 -9.39 7.10
N GLN A 125 -8.78 -8.30 6.35
CA GLN A 125 -9.97 -7.97 5.57
C GLN A 125 -9.82 -8.06 4.06
N ILE A 126 -8.60 -7.98 3.54
CA ILE A 126 -8.38 -7.92 2.10
C ILE A 126 -7.62 -9.16 1.65
N LYS A 127 -8.01 -9.70 0.51
CA LYS A 127 -7.33 -10.83 -0.05
C LYS A 127 -6.12 -10.34 -0.86
N PRO A 128 -4.94 -10.92 -0.69
CA PRO A 128 -3.78 -10.46 -1.43
C PRO A 128 -3.87 -10.85 -2.89
N PHE A 129 -3.33 -10.02 -3.77
CA PHE A 129 -3.21 -10.39 -5.17
C PHE A 129 -1.82 -10.98 -5.47
N TYR A 130 -0.95 -10.96 -4.51
CA TYR A 130 0.35 -11.62 -4.62
C TYR A 130 0.69 -12.21 -3.27
N ARG A 131 1.20 -13.42 -3.27
CA ARG A 131 1.69 -14.05 -2.05
C ARG A 131 2.92 -14.84 -2.42
N ARG A 132 4.01 -14.64 -1.68
CA ARG A 132 5.22 -15.38 -1.96
C ARG A 132 4.99 -16.86 -1.67
N VAL A 133 5.46 -17.68 -2.57
CA VAL A 133 5.35 -19.12 -2.39
C VAL A 133 6.52 -19.57 -1.55
N VAL A 134 6.24 -20.28 -0.48
CA VAL A 134 7.29 -20.78 0.38
C VAL A 134 7.52 -22.22 0.01
N GLN A 135 8.76 -22.57 -0.20
CA GLN A 135 9.06 -23.90 -0.60
C GLN A 135 9.70 -24.67 0.48
#